data_e23e72c79e87979356b8df13ae2e839d
#
_entry.id   e23e72c79e87979356b8df13ae2e839d
#
_cell.length_a   1.000
_cell.length_b   1.000
_cell.length_c   1.000
_cell.angle_alpha   90.00
_cell.angle_beta   90.00
_cell.angle_gamma   90.00
#
_symmetry.space_group_name_H-M   'P 1'
#
loop_
_entity.id
_entity.type
_entity.pdbx_description
1 polymer ?
#
loop_
_entity_poly.entity_id
_entity_poly.type
_entity_poly.pdbx_seq_one_letter_code
_entity_poly.pdbx_strand_id
1 'polypeptide(L)'
;MEGSKIKAAAKAAAASIRDQAPDLTWVYLEFTDDMGHKFGDSPQFYAAIELMDKQVGRVWQAIQYRQQHYNEDWVIYITTDHGRDAVKGMNHGGQSDRERATWIVTNAKQLNAYFRNQVPAVVDIMPSIASFLGVTIFREQRFELDGVSLTGKVSGILPQARFQNGNIELSWTALDPTGMASIWVATTNQFETGQPDKYQLLKKVPVSDQKASVDVSKLPSSFYKVVIDMPHNSLNRWVILEK
;
A
#
# COMPACT_ATOMS: atom_id res chain seq x y z
N MET A 1 14.23 -27.83 -9.88
CA MET A 1 14.60 -26.68 -10.73
C MET A 1 14.13 -25.35 -10.16
N GLU A 2 12.89 -25.20 -9.70
CA GLU A 2 12.33 -23.91 -9.22
C GLU A 2 13.02 -23.38 -7.96
N GLY A 3 13.28 -24.23 -6.97
CA GLY A 3 14.05 -23.81 -5.78
C GLY A 3 15.48 -23.32 -6.05
N SER A 4 16.03 -23.56 -7.24
CA SER A 4 17.34 -23.01 -7.64
C SER A 4 17.24 -21.57 -8.16
N LYS A 5 16.15 -21.22 -8.85
CA LYS A 5 15.91 -19.86 -9.37
C LYS A 5 15.76 -18.85 -8.25
N ILE A 6 14.95 -19.14 -7.22
CA ILE A 6 14.78 -18.25 -6.08
C ILE A 6 16.07 -18.04 -5.28
N LYS A 7 16.88 -19.14 -5.13
CA LYS A 7 18.20 -19.01 -4.49
C LYS A 7 19.12 -18.09 -5.29
N ALA A 8 19.07 -18.17 -6.62
CA ALA A 8 19.83 -17.29 -7.51
C ALA A 8 19.37 -15.83 -7.40
N ALA A 9 18.05 -15.59 -7.42
CA ALA A 9 17.49 -14.24 -7.28
C ALA A 9 17.87 -13.60 -5.93
N ALA A 10 17.67 -14.30 -4.82
CA ALA A 10 18.04 -13.81 -3.49
C ALA A 10 19.57 -13.59 -3.35
N LYS A 11 20.39 -14.46 -3.97
CA LYS A 11 21.85 -14.28 -3.98
C LYS A 11 22.26 -13.05 -4.78
N ALA A 12 21.64 -12.84 -5.94
CA ALA A 12 21.92 -11.67 -6.77
C ALA A 12 21.51 -10.36 -6.07
N ALA A 13 20.31 -10.33 -5.46
CA ALA A 13 19.85 -9.19 -4.68
C ALA A 13 20.76 -8.89 -3.49
N ALA A 14 21.17 -9.91 -2.73
CA ALA A 14 22.09 -9.74 -1.60
C ALA A 14 23.46 -9.24 -2.05
N ALA A 15 23.99 -9.72 -3.19
CA ALA A 15 25.24 -9.23 -3.76
C ALA A 15 25.12 -7.77 -4.22
N SER A 16 24.04 -7.42 -4.93
CA SER A 16 23.79 -6.03 -5.36
C SER A 16 23.68 -5.08 -4.17
N ILE A 17 22.93 -5.43 -3.13
CA ILE A 17 22.80 -4.64 -1.91
C ILE A 17 24.20 -4.45 -1.28
N ARG A 18 24.96 -5.52 -1.08
CA ARG A 18 26.23 -5.48 -0.41
C ARG A 18 27.28 -4.69 -1.19
N ASP A 19 27.37 -4.88 -2.52
CA ASP A 19 28.49 -4.42 -3.33
C ASP A 19 28.19 -3.11 -4.08
N GLN A 20 26.91 -2.82 -4.38
CA GLN A 20 26.49 -1.67 -5.18
C GLN A 20 25.64 -0.65 -4.41
N ALA A 21 25.00 -1.04 -3.29
CA ALA A 21 24.14 -0.19 -2.47
C ALA A 21 23.07 0.60 -3.27
N PRO A 22 22.19 -0.05 -4.02
CA PRO A 22 21.15 0.65 -4.77
C PRO A 22 20.17 1.34 -3.82
N ASP A 23 19.60 2.48 -4.22
CA ASP A 23 18.62 3.22 -3.42
C ASP A 23 17.34 2.39 -3.17
N LEU A 24 16.96 1.54 -4.13
CA LEU A 24 15.81 0.65 -4.04
C LEU A 24 16.13 -0.71 -4.65
N THR A 25 15.77 -1.78 -3.95
CA THR A 25 15.83 -3.15 -4.47
C THR A 25 14.47 -3.79 -4.32
N TRP A 26 13.89 -4.24 -5.43
CA TRP A 26 12.68 -5.06 -5.44
C TRP A 26 13.05 -6.52 -5.65
N VAL A 27 12.61 -7.40 -4.75
CA VAL A 27 12.85 -8.85 -4.84
C VAL A 27 11.52 -9.58 -4.83
N TYR A 28 11.22 -10.28 -5.91
CA TYR A 28 10.04 -11.13 -6.01
C TYR A 28 10.45 -12.60 -5.92
N LEU A 29 9.78 -13.36 -5.07
CA LEU A 29 10.10 -14.73 -4.75
C LEU A 29 8.81 -15.58 -4.83
N GLU A 30 8.54 -16.20 -5.98
CA GLU A 30 7.27 -16.86 -6.32
C GLU A 30 7.10 -18.31 -5.81
N PHE A 31 8.14 -18.92 -5.28
CA PHE A 31 8.13 -20.37 -4.99
C PHE A 31 7.06 -20.84 -4.00
N THR A 32 6.69 -19.99 -3.04
CA THR A 32 5.58 -20.31 -2.13
C THR A 32 4.25 -20.38 -2.86
N ASP A 33 4.06 -19.55 -3.88
CA ASP A 33 2.86 -19.56 -4.69
C ASP A 33 2.78 -20.84 -5.53
N ASP A 34 3.85 -21.22 -6.24
CA ASP A 34 3.96 -22.48 -6.98
C ASP A 34 3.64 -23.69 -6.12
N MET A 35 4.22 -23.74 -4.91
CA MET A 35 4.01 -24.86 -3.99
C MET A 35 2.60 -24.86 -3.39
N GLY A 36 2.02 -23.69 -3.18
CA GLY A 36 0.63 -23.54 -2.78
C GLY A 36 -0.32 -24.08 -3.85
N HIS A 37 -0.16 -23.67 -5.11
CA HIS A 37 -0.96 -24.19 -6.23
C HIS A 37 -0.89 -25.69 -6.37
N LYS A 38 0.29 -26.25 -6.15
CA LYS A 38 0.53 -27.69 -6.33
C LYS A 38 0.05 -28.55 -5.17
N PHE A 39 0.20 -28.09 -3.95
CA PHE A 39 0.03 -28.92 -2.76
C PHE A 39 -0.97 -28.35 -1.74
N GLY A 40 -1.43 -27.12 -1.90
CA GLY A 40 -2.31 -26.45 -0.95
C GLY A 40 -1.68 -26.32 0.44
N ASP A 41 -2.51 -26.27 1.48
CA ASP A 41 -2.09 -26.27 2.88
C ASP A 41 -1.48 -27.64 3.26
N SER A 42 -0.18 -27.77 3.12
CA SER A 42 0.53 -29.06 3.22
C SER A 42 1.92 -28.89 3.83
N PRO A 43 2.54 -30.00 4.32
CA PRO A 43 3.94 -29.96 4.76
C PRO A 43 4.91 -29.47 3.68
N GLN A 44 4.64 -29.73 2.40
CA GLN A 44 5.44 -29.26 1.28
C GLN A 44 5.37 -27.75 1.12
N PHE A 45 4.19 -27.16 1.29
CA PHE A 45 4.00 -25.70 1.29
C PHE A 45 4.73 -25.05 2.48
N TYR A 46 4.62 -25.62 3.67
CA TYR A 46 5.34 -25.09 4.84
C TYR A 46 6.85 -25.18 4.70
N ALA A 47 7.36 -26.27 4.12
CA ALA A 47 8.79 -26.38 3.81
C ALA A 47 9.25 -25.33 2.76
N ALA A 48 8.37 -24.94 1.83
CA ALA A 48 8.66 -23.84 0.91
C ALA A 48 8.76 -22.49 1.63
N ILE A 49 7.88 -22.21 2.60
CA ILE A 49 7.96 -21.00 3.43
C ILE A 49 9.28 -20.94 4.20
N GLU A 50 9.70 -22.05 4.82
CA GLU A 50 10.99 -22.12 5.51
C GLU A 50 12.18 -21.90 4.56
N LEU A 51 12.09 -22.38 3.34
CA LEU A 51 13.11 -22.15 2.33
C LEU A 51 13.15 -20.67 1.93
N MET A 52 12.00 -20.04 1.79
CA MET A 52 11.89 -18.60 1.48
C MET A 52 12.43 -17.74 2.61
N ASP A 53 12.12 -18.05 3.87
CA ASP A 53 12.68 -17.38 5.03
C ASP A 53 14.21 -17.37 5.02
N LYS A 54 14.83 -18.50 4.67
CA LYS A 54 16.30 -18.59 4.50
C LYS A 54 16.82 -17.68 3.37
N GLN A 55 16.03 -17.44 2.31
CA GLN A 55 16.43 -16.50 1.25
C GLN A 55 16.29 -15.05 1.70
N VAL A 56 15.21 -14.72 2.40
CA VAL A 56 15.04 -13.39 3.05
C VAL A 56 16.20 -13.15 4.04
N GLY A 57 16.58 -14.16 4.82
CA GLY A 57 17.72 -14.08 5.72
C GLY A 57 19.04 -13.70 5.03
N ARG A 58 19.28 -14.13 3.77
CA ARG A 58 20.45 -13.72 2.98
C ARG A 58 20.42 -12.24 2.62
N VAL A 59 19.26 -11.75 2.21
CA VAL A 59 19.05 -10.32 1.90
C VAL A 59 19.26 -9.50 3.18
N TRP A 60 18.69 -9.94 4.29
CA TRP A 60 18.84 -9.28 5.58
C TRP A 60 20.30 -9.19 6.04
N GLN A 61 21.08 -10.26 5.88
CA GLN A 61 22.53 -10.24 6.18
C GLN A 61 23.30 -9.22 5.34
N ALA A 62 22.94 -9.05 4.07
CA ALA A 62 23.57 -8.02 3.22
C ALA A 62 23.21 -6.60 3.71
N ILE A 63 21.96 -6.36 4.11
CA ILE A 63 21.53 -5.08 4.72
C ILE A 63 22.30 -4.82 6.02
N GLN A 64 22.37 -5.81 6.91
CA GLN A 64 23.12 -5.67 8.17
C GLN A 64 24.60 -5.37 7.93
N TYR A 65 25.21 -6.02 6.93
CA TYR A 65 26.59 -5.74 6.53
C TYR A 65 26.77 -4.26 6.12
N ARG A 66 25.85 -3.71 5.29
CA ARG A 66 25.89 -2.29 4.88
C ARG A 66 25.76 -1.36 6.07
N GLN A 67 24.78 -1.59 6.93
CA GLN A 67 24.55 -0.78 8.13
C GLN A 67 25.76 -0.76 9.06
N GLN A 68 26.45 -1.90 9.23
CA GLN A 68 27.60 -2.02 10.13
C GLN A 68 28.89 -1.41 9.58
N HIS A 69 29.11 -1.51 8.26
CA HIS A 69 30.38 -1.14 7.65
C HIS A 69 30.38 0.25 7.00
N TYR A 70 29.20 0.78 6.64
CA TYR A 70 29.09 2.03 5.89
C TYR A 70 28.23 3.09 6.58
N ASN A 71 27.69 2.79 7.77
CA ASN A 71 26.81 3.68 8.54
C ASN A 71 25.59 4.17 7.71
N GLU A 72 25.06 3.30 6.88
CA GLU A 72 23.88 3.56 6.05
C GLU A 72 22.61 3.21 6.79
N ASP A 73 21.50 3.91 6.49
CA ASP A 73 20.18 3.58 7.00
C ASP A 73 19.42 2.78 5.92
N TRP A 74 19.06 1.56 6.22
CA TRP A 74 18.36 0.64 5.34
C TRP A 74 17.03 0.22 5.93
N VAL A 75 15.97 0.30 5.12
CA VAL A 75 14.65 -0.21 5.47
C VAL A 75 14.31 -1.40 4.57
N ILE A 76 13.75 -2.44 5.18
CA ILE A 76 13.17 -3.59 4.47
C ILE A 76 11.68 -3.68 4.80
N TYR A 77 10.87 -3.91 3.77
CA TYR A 77 9.48 -4.34 3.88
C TYR A 77 9.37 -5.75 3.28
N ILE A 78 8.83 -6.66 4.04
CA ILE A 78 8.58 -8.05 3.62
C ILE A 78 7.08 -8.25 3.70
N THR A 79 6.48 -8.72 2.60
CA THR A 79 5.04 -8.95 2.52
C THR A 79 4.73 -10.09 1.56
N THR A 80 3.47 -10.52 1.54
CA THR A 80 2.89 -11.29 0.45
C THR A 80 1.91 -10.39 -0.31
N ASP A 81 1.69 -10.68 -1.59
CA ASP A 81 0.76 -9.97 -2.46
C ASP A 81 -0.69 -10.39 -2.21
N HIS A 82 -0.94 -11.63 -1.82
CA HIS A 82 -2.26 -12.19 -1.49
C HIS A 82 -2.17 -13.36 -0.50
N GLY A 83 -3.30 -13.79 0.01
CA GLY A 83 -3.48 -15.05 0.72
C GLY A 83 -3.98 -16.15 -0.21
N ARG A 84 -4.66 -17.19 0.35
CA ARG A 84 -5.15 -18.34 -0.40
C ARG A 84 -6.57 -18.72 -0.03
N ASP A 85 -7.25 -19.50 -0.88
CA ASP A 85 -8.60 -19.98 -0.62
C ASP A 85 -8.69 -20.75 0.72
N ALA A 86 -9.87 -20.67 1.35
CA ALA A 86 -10.07 -21.29 2.67
C ALA A 86 -10.33 -22.81 2.61
N VAL A 87 -10.53 -23.39 1.42
CA VAL A 87 -10.93 -24.79 1.28
C VAL A 87 -9.71 -25.71 1.24
N LYS A 88 -8.77 -25.44 0.35
CA LYS A 88 -7.55 -26.27 0.17
C LYS A 88 -6.26 -25.46 0.17
N GLY A 89 -6.35 -24.13 0.13
CA GLY A 89 -5.20 -23.27 -0.01
C GLY A 89 -4.47 -23.40 -1.35
N MET A 90 -5.15 -23.92 -2.38
CA MET A 90 -4.54 -24.15 -3.71
C MET A 90 -4.74 -22.99 -4.67
N ASN A 91 -5.76 -22.16 -4.45
CA ASN A 91 -6.13 -21.09 -5.35
C ASN A 91 -6.11 -19.73 -4.64
N HIS A 92 -6.18 -18.68 -5.43
CA HIS A 92 -6.32 -17.29 -4.99
C HIS A 92 -7.04 -16.48 -6.09
N GLY A 93 -7.25 -15.17 -5.85
CA GLY A 93 -7.92 -14.26 -6.79
C GLY A 93 -9.41 -14.06 -6.50
N GLY A 94 -9.95 -14.76 -5.50
CA GLY A 94 -11.26 -14.45 -4.93
C GLY A 94 -11.22 -13.29 -3.93
N GLN A 95 -12.35 -13.05 -3.26
CA GLN A 95 -12.54 -11.93 -2.33
C GLN A 95 -12.80 -12.39 -0.89
N SER A 96 -12.51 -13.64 -0.55
CA SER A 96 -12.58 -14.10 0.83
C SER A 96 -11.56 -13.39 1.72
N ASP A 97 -11.84 -13.29 3.01
CA ASP A 97 -10.93 -12.66 3.97
C ASP A 97 -9.55 -13.32 3.96
N ARG A 98 -9.48 -14.64 3.79
CA ARG A 98 -8.22 -15.38 3.72
C ARG A 98 -7.45 -15.07 2.44
N GLU A 99 -8.11 -14.93 1.29
CA GLU A 99 -7.44 -14.59 0.02
C GLU A 99 -6.91 -13.17 0.01
N ARG A 100 -7.62 -12.23 0.66
CA ARG A 100 -7.19 -10.84 0.79
C ARG A 100 -6.22 -10.60 1.96
N ALA A 101 -6.05 -11.60 2.84
CA ALA A 101 -5.16 -11.44 3.99
C ALA A 101 -3.69 -11.42 3.55
N THR A 102 -3.01 -10.33 3.90
CA THR A 102 -1.56 -10.16 3.75
C THR A 102 -0.95 -9.80 5.10
N TRP A 103 0.35 -9.72 5.16
CA TRP A 103 1.09 -9.30 6.34
C TRP A 103 2.27 -8.42 5.93
N ILE A 104 2.73 -7.57 6.83
CA ILE A 104 3.90 -6.70 6.61
C ILE A 104 4.85 -6.84 7.79
N VAL A 105 6.10 -7.20 7.50
CA VAL A 105 7.21 -7.17 8.45
C VAL A 105 8.22 -6.13 7.99
N THR A 106 8.70 -5.30 8.92
CA THR A 106 9.65 -4.24 8.59
C THR A 106 10.56 -3.92 9.78
N ASN A 107 11.76 -3.42 9.48
CA ASN A 107 12.66 -2.81 10.46
C ASN A 107 12.53 -1.28 10.50
N ALA A 108 11.55 -0.70 9.80
CA ALA A 108 11.37 0.75 9.75
C ALA A 108 11.24 1.35 11.15
N LYS A 109 12.00 2.40 11.38
CA LYS A 109 11.89 3.22 12.59
C LYS A 109 10.71 4.19 12.44
N GLN A 110 10.21 4.77 13.53
CA GLN A 110 9.13 5.76 13.51
C GLN A 110 7.83 5.29 12.88
N LEU A 111 7.50 4.00 13.04
CA LEU A 111 6.19 3.47 12.68
C LEU A 111 5.10 4.28 13.38
N ASN A 112 4.12 4.77 12.62
CA ASN A 112 3.06 5.63 13.11
C ASN A 112 1.92 4.86 13.79
N ALA A 113 0.92 5.60 14.30
CA ALA A 113 -0.25 5.01 14.95
C ALA A 113 -1.12 4.18 13.98
N TYR A 114 -1.11 4.49 12.68
CA TYR A 114 -1.80 3.70 11.68
C TYR A 114 -1.25 2.28 11.62
N PHE A 115 0.07 2.12 11.50
CA PHE A 115 0.70 0.79 11.48
C PHE A 115 0.42 -0.01 12.75
N ARG A 116 0.43 0.65 13.92
CA ARG A 116 0.34 -0.04 15.21
C ARG A 116 -1.07 -0.43 15.63
N ASN A 117 -2.06 0.37 15.24
CA ASN A 117 -3.42 0.30 15.80
C ASN A 117 -4.49 -0.04 14.78
N GLN A 118 -4.12 -0.15 13.50
CA GLN A 118 -5.04 -0.45 12.40
C GLN A 118 -4.56 -1.68 11.62
N VAL A 119 -5.21 -1.97 10.52
CA VAL A 119 -4.83 -3.04 9.60
C VAL A 119 -4.23 -2.42 8.34
N PRO A 120 -2.91 -2.26 8.27
CA PRO A 120 -2.24 -1.78 7.07
C PRO A 120 -2.46 -2.70 5.88
N ALA A 121 -2.42 -2.13 4.68
CA ALA A 121 -2.54 -2.85 3.43
C ALA A 121 -1.23 -2.83 2.64
N VAL A 122 -1.06 -3.75 1.71
CA VAL A 122 0.15 -3.82 0.86
C VAL A 122 0.39 -2.54 0.07
N VAL A 123 -0.69 -1.82 -0.29
CA VAL A 123 -0.63 -0.52 -0.99
C VAL A 123 0.05 0.58 -0.16
N ASP A 124 0.17 0.42 1.16
CA ASP A 124 0.80 1.38 2.06
C ASP A 124 2.34 1.32 2.01
N ILE A 125 2.90 0.27 1.44
CA ILE A 125 4.37 0.08 1.36
C ILE A 125 4.99 1.13 0.44
N MET A 126 4.40 1.38 -0.73
CA MET A 126 4.97 2.30 -1.71
C MET A 126 5.08 3.75 -1.18
N PRO A 127 4.04 4.38 -0.62
CA PRO A 127 4.19 5.71 -0.03
C PRO A 127 5.14 5.74 1.17
N SER A 128 5.30 4.61 1.89
CA SER A 128 6.27 4.50 2.98
C SER A 128 7.72 4.50 2.46
N ILE A 129 7.98 3.78 1.36
CA ILE A 129 9.28 3.79 0.68
C ILE A 129 9.59 5.18 0.13
N ALA A 130 8.63 5.83 -0.54
CA ALA A 130 8.81 7.19 -1.06
C ALA A 130 9.16 8.18 0.08
N SER A 131 8.47 8.07 1.22
CA SER A 131 8.75 8.88 2.42
C SER A 131 10.15 8.63 2.96
N PHE A 132 10.59 7.37 3.05
CA PHE A 132 11.94 7.01 3.52
C PHE A 132 13.04 7.54 2.61
N LEU A 133 12.85 7.43 1.29
CA LEU A 133 13.82 7.91 0.29
C LEU A 133 13.77 9.43 0.05
N GLY A 134 12.87 10.17 0.71
CA GLY A 134 12.68 11.59 0.47
C GLY A 134 12.14 11.93 -0.92
N VAL A 135 11.48 10.97 -1.58
CA VAL A 135 10.88 11.15 -2.90
C VAL A 135 9.54 11.86 -2.78
N THR A 136 9.42 13.01 -3.43
CA THR A 136 8.16 13.75 -3.50
C THR A 136 7.21 13.10 -4.49
N ILE A 137 6.07 12.64 -4.02
CA ILE A 137 4.97 12.18 -4.88
C ILE A 137 4.16 13.42 -5.28
N PHE A 138 4.13 13.75 -6.57
CA PHE A 138 3.39 14.90 -7.07
C PHE A 138 1.88 14.73 -6.82
N ARG A 139 1.17 15.87 -6.68
CA ARG A 139 -0.24 15.88 -6.30
C ARG A 139 -1.12 15.00 -7.20
N GLU A 140 -0.93 15.07 -8.51
CA GLU A 140 -1.69 14.31 -9.51
C GLU A 140 -1.55 12.79 -9.30
N GLN A 141 -0.35 12.33 -8.96
CA GLN A 141 -0.08 10.92 -8.64
C GLN A 141 -0.61 10.56 -7.24
N ARG A 142 -0.40 11.46 -6.25
CA ARG A 142 -0.86 11.24 -4.88
C ARG A 142 -2.39 11.09 -4.79
N PHE A 143 -3.13 11.76 -5.66
CA PHE A 143 -4.59 11.67 -5.72
C PHE A 143 -5.09 10.32 -6.24
N GLU A 144 -4.23 9.54 -6.90
CA GLU A 144 -4.54 8.20 -7.39
C GLU A 144 -4.07 7.07 -6.44
N LEU A 145 -3.40 7.41 -5.32
CA LEU A 145 -2.89 6.43 -4.37
C LEU A 145 -3.92 6.10 -3.30
N ASP A 146 -4.18 4.82 -3.12
CA ASP A 146 -5.00 4.31 -2.01
C ASP A 146 -4.20 4.17 -0.70
N GLY A 147 -2.88 3.99 -0.82
CA GLY A 147 -2.00 3.72 0.30
C GLY A 147 -1.68 4.95 1.15
N VAL A 148 -1.45 4.70 2.44
CA VAL A 148 -1.04 5.69 3.44
C VAL A 148 0.32 5.29 4.00
N SER A 149 1.24 6.25 4.16
CA SER A 149 2.56 5.94 4.73
C SER A 149 2.45 5.30 6.12
N LEU A 150 3.23 4.24 6.35
CA LEU A 150 3.32 3.51 7.62
C LEU A 150 4.27 4.20 8.62
N THR A 151 4.99 5.22 8.16
CA THR A 151 5.97 5.98 8.94
C THR A 151 5.66 7.47 8.90
N GLY A 152 6.18 8.21 9.90
CA GLY A 152 6.00 9.65 9.97
C GLY A 152 4.57 10.09 10.31
N LYS A 153 4.25 11.34 10.00
CA LYS A 153 2.94 11.93 10.31
C LYS A 153 1.91 11.55 9.25
N VAL A 154 0.70 11.28 9.71
CA VAL A 154 -0.49 11.00 8.90
C VAL A 154 -1.66 11.80 9.48
N SER A 155 -2.35 12.56 8.64
CA SER A 155 -3.50 13.37 9.07
C SER A 155 -4.76 12.56 9.23
N GLY A 156 -5.08 11.68 8.29
CA GLY A 156 -6.31 10.91 8.30
C GLY A 156 -6.18 9.55 7.63
N ILE A 157 -7.09 8.65 8.02
CA ILE A 157 -7.16 7.25 7.55
C ILE A 157 -8.61 6.79 7.41
N LEU A 158 -8.84 5.61 6.86
CA LEU A 158 -10.13 4.92 6.77
C LEU A 158 -11.24 5.79 6.14
N PRO A 159 -11.02 6.36 4.94
CA PRO A 159 -12.03 7.18 4.29
C PRO A 159 -13.27 6.37 3.93
N GLN A 160 -14.44 6.98 4.10
CA GLN A 160 -15.71 6.48 3.59
C GLN A 160 -16.32 7.53 2.66
N ALA A 161 -17.00 7.09 1.61
CA ALA A 161 -17.72 7.96 0.71
C ALA A 161 -19.06 7.31 0.33
N ARG A 162 -20.15 8.07 0.35
CA ARG A 162 -21.48 7.62 -0.03
C ARG A 162 -22.21 8.72 -0.78
N PHE A 163 -22.84 8.39 -1.89
CA PHE A 163 -23.76 9.31 -2.56
C PHE A 163 -25.14 9.28 -1.88
N GLN A 164 -25.69 10.44 -1.58
CA GLN A 164 -27.01 10.60 -1.00
C GLN A 164 -27.63 11.94 -1.42
N ASN A 165 -28.79 11.91 -2.09
CA ASN A 165 -29.59 13.09 -2.43
C ASN A 165 -28.79 14.22 -3.11
N GLY A 166 -27.97 13.89 -4.11
CA GLY A 166 -27.16 14.88 -4.85
C GLY A 166 -25.89 15.33 -4.15
N ASN A 167 -25.61 14.76 -2.97
CA ASN A 167 -24.37 15.03 -2.23
C ASN A 167 -23.50 13.77 -2.14
N ILE A 168 -22.20 13.95 -1.97
CA ILE A 168 -21.28 12.91 -1.51
C ILE A 168 -20.98 13.19 -0.04
N GLU A 169 -21.43 12.26 0.81
CA GLU A 169 -21.14 12.26 2.24
C GLU A 169 -19.82 11.54 2.49
N LEU A 170 -18.90 12.21 3.19
CA LEU A 170 -17.56 11.76 3.47
C LEU A 170 -17.32 11.63 4.97
N SER A 171 -16.55 10.62 5.36
CA SER A 171 -15.98 10.53 6.70
C SER A 171 -14.57 9.95 6.67
N TRP A 172 -13.80 10.21 7.70
CA TRP A 172 -12.45 9.67 7.93
C TRP A 172 -12.16 9.60 9.42
N THR A 173 -11.09 8.92 9.79
CA THR A 173 -10.54 8.97 11.15
C THR A 173 -9.32 9.88 11.16
N ALA A 174 -9.34 10.95 11.95
CA ALA A 174 -8.19 11.84 12.11
C ALA A 174 -7.17 11.23 13.08
N LEU A 175 -5.90 11.12 12.63
CA LEU A 175 -4.76 10.78 13.48
C LEU A 175 -4.01 12.05 13.92
N ASP A 176 -3.88 13.04 13.03
CA ASP A 176 -3.47 14.40 13.35
C ASP A 176 -4.61 15.34 12.96
N PRO A 177 -5.37 15.88 13.93
CA PRO A 177 -6.55 16.69 13.65
C PRO A 177 -6.22 18.12 13.18
N THR A 178 -4.95 18.46 13.05
CA THR A 178 -4.51 19.81 12.70
C THR A 178 -4.68 20.10 11.19
N GLY A 179 -4.98 21.35 10.85
CA GLY A 179 -5.07 21.83 9.48
C GLY A 179 -6.42 21.57 8.80
N MET A 180 -6.43 21.72 7.48
CA MET A 180 -7.62 21.65 6.64
C MET A 180 -7.58 20.43 5.72
N ALA A 181 -8.71 19.78 5.56
CA ALA A 181 -8.98 18.79 4.54
C ALA A 181 -9.63 19.48 3.34
N SER A 182 -9.01 19.38 2.18
CA SER A 182 -9.54 19.88 0.90
C SER A 182 -10.20 18.72 0.15
N ILE A 183 -11.47 18.87 -0.19
CA ILE A 183 -12.27 17.85 -0.86
C ILE A 183 -12.26 18.12 -2.36
N TRP A 184 -11.66 17.21 -3.11
CA TRP A 184 -11.55 17.25 -4.57
C TRP A 184 -12.40 16.16 -5.19
N VAL A 185 -13.02 16.46 -6.32
CA VAL A 185 -13.87 15.51 -7.04
C VAL A 185 -13.54 15.54 -8.53
N ALA A 186 -13.42 14.37 -9.15
CA ALA A 186 -13.40 14.18 -10.59
C ALA A 186 -14.51 13.20 -11.01
N THR A 187 -15.01 13.34 -12.24
CA THR A 187 -16.07 12.49 -12.82
C THR A 187 -15.53 11.54 -13.90
N THR A 188 -14.21 11.44 -14.02
CA THR A 188 -13.51 10.63 -15.03
C THR A 188 -12.48 9.73 -14.35
N ASN A 189 -12.06 8.67 -15.08
CA ASN A 189 -10.94 7.81 -14.72
C ASN A 189 -9.99 7.72 -15.93
N GLN A 190 -9.32 8.83 -16.24
CA GLN A 190 -8.41 8.93 -17.38
C GLN A 190 -6.98 8.51 -17.01
N PHE A 191 -6.66 8.42 -15.75
CA PHE A 191 -5.34 8.02 -15.27
C PHE A 191 -4.90 6.66 -15.83
N GLU A 192 -5.81 5.71 -16.01
CA GLU A 192 -5.52 4.42 -16.64
C GLU A 192 -5.00 4.54 -18.08
N THR A 193 -5.34 5.63 -18.77
CA THR A 193 -4.87 5.91 -20.14
C THR A 193 -3.64 6.83 -20.15
N GLY A 194 -3.06 7.10 -18.99
CA GLY A 194 -1.91 8.00 -18.82
C GLY A 194 -2.27 9.49 -18.91
N GLN A 195 -3.57 9.83 -18.85
CA GLN A 195 -4.04 11.22 -18.86
C GLN A 195 -4.46 11.63 -17.44
N PRO A 196 -4.20 12.88 -17.01
CA PRO A 196 -4.63 13.35 -15.70
C PRO A 196 -6.14 13.55 -15.64
N ASP A 197 -6.74 13.18 -14.52
CA ASP A 197 -8.13 13.50 -14.23
C ASP A 197 -8.28 14.98 -13.83
N LYS A 198 -9.42 15.59 -14.19
CA LYS A 198 -9.71 16.99 -13.91
C LYS A 198 -10.43 17.11 -12.56
N TYR A 199 -9.66 17.13 -11.48
CA TYR A 199 -10.20 17.32 -10.14
C TYR A 199 -10.64 18.77 -9.91
N GLN A 200 -11.83 18.94 -9.32
CA GLN A 200 -12.39 20.22 -8.88
C GLN A 200 -12.39 20.28 -7.35
N LEU A 201 -11.88 21.35 -6.78
CA LEU A 201 -11.99 21.62 -5.35
C LEU A 201 -13.41 22.07 -5.03
N LEU A 202 -14.15 21.26 -4.28
CA LEU A 202 -15.54 21.57 -3.92
C LEU A 202 -15.68 22.16 -2.51
N LYS A 203 -14.84 21.74 -1.55
CA LYS A 203 -14.96 22.16 -0.16
C LYS A 203 -13.63 22.10 0.60
N LYS A 204 -13.52 22.91 1.65
CA LYS A 204 -12.48 22.79 2.68
C LYS A 204 -13.13 22.75 4.04
N VAL A 205 -12.70 21.84 4.91
CA VAL A 205 -13.16 21.68 6.29
C VAL A 205 -11.97 21.39 7.21
N PRO A 206 -12.04 21.67 8.51
CA PRO A 206 -11.03 21.20 9.45
C PRO A 206 -10.86 19.69 9.40
N VAL A 207 -9.62 19.20 9.52
CA VAL A 207 -9.36 17.73 9.60
C VAL A 207 -10.08 17.13 10.81
N SER A 208 -10.17 17.91 11.91
CA SER A 208 -10.85 17.53 13.15
C SER A 208 -12.35 17.25 13.00
N ASP A 209 -13.01 17.77 11.97
CA ASP A 209 -14.44 17.51 11.74
C ASP A 209 -14.73 16.06 11.36
N GLN A 210 -13.73 15.37 10.82
CA GLN A 210 -13.78 13.96 10.44
C GLN A 210 -14.93 13.60 9.49
N LYS A 211 -15.57 14.59 8.88
CA LYS A 211 -16.67 14.44 7.93
C LYS A 211 -16.80 15.66 7.03
N ALA A 212 -17.37 15.46 5.86
CA ALA A 212 -17.78 16.51 4.95
C ALA A 212 -18.94 16.06 4.10
N SER A 213 -19.80 16.99 3.71
CA SER A 213 -20.81 16.80 2.67
C SER A 213 -20.51 17.76 1.53
N VAL A 214 -20.45 17.26 0.29
CA VAL A 214 -20.21 18.04 -0.92
C VAL A 214 -21.34 17.89 -1.91
N ASP A 215 -21.90 18.99 -2.36
CA ASP A 215 -22.93 19.02 -3.39
C ASP A 215 -22.32 18.74 -4.76
N VAL A 216 -22.77 17.69 -5.42
CA VAL A 216 -22.37 17.29 -6.78
C VAL A 216 -23.53 17.36 -7.78
N SER A 217 -24.62 18.02 -7.42
CA SER A 217 -25.82 18.19 -8.28
C SER A 217 -25.49 18.87 -9.62
N LYS A 218 -24.45 19.72 -9.63
CA LYS A 218 -23.94 20.40 -10.83
C LYS A 218 -22.88 19.62 -11.59
N LEU A 219 -22.52 18.43 -11.12
CA LEU A 219 -21.54 17.51 -11.70
C LEU A 219 -22.18 16.13 -11.95
N PRO A 220 -23.25 16.04 -12.77
CA PRO A 220 -23.98 14.79 -12.94
C PRO A 220 -23.07 13.72 -13.54
N SER A 221 -22.93 12.60 -12.84
CA SER A 221 -22.13 11.45 -13.25
C SER A 221 -22.66 10.19 -12.57
N SER A 222 -22.37 9.03 -13.16
CA SER A 222 -22.54 7.72 -12.50
C SER A 222 -21.26 7.28 -11.77
N PHE A 223 -20.18 8.07 -11.86
CA PHE A 223 -18.88 7.75 -11.30
C PHE A 223 -18.19 9.01 -10.76
N TYR A 224 -17.72 8.95 -9.53
CA TYR A 224 -16.93 10.01 -8.92
C TYR A 224 -15.66 9.44 -8.29
N LYS A 225 -14.51 10.07 -8.59
CA LYS A 225 -13.31 9.97 -7.78
C LYS A 225 -13.32 11.10 -6.76
N VAL A 226 -13.17 10.76 -5.50
CA VAL A 226 -13.15 11.73 -4.40
C VAL A 226 -11.82 11.65 -3.68
N VAL A 227 -11.18 12.79 -3.52
CA VAL A 227 -9.92 12.89 -2.76
C VAL A 227 -10.12 13.84 -1.59
N ILE A 228 -9.74 13.38 -0.42
CA ILE A 228 -9.64 14.16 0.82
C ILE A 228 -8.14 14.48 1.01
N ASP A 229 -7.72 15.65 0.56
CA ASP A 229 -6.31 16.08 0.60
C ASP A 229 -6.03 16.85 1.89
N MET A 230 -5.17 16.32 2.72
CA MET A 230 -4.85 16.82 4.06
C MET A 230 -3.36 17.19 4.17
N PRO A 231 -2.92 17.83 5.27
CA PRO A 231 -1.54 18.31 5.41
C PRO A 231 -0.45 17.24 5.23
N HIS A 232 -0.70 16.00 5.68
CA HIS A 232 0.33 14.95 5.68
C HIS A 232 0.04 13.77 4.74
N ASN A 233 -1.19 13.64 4.24
CA ASN A 233 -1.57 12.61 3.28
C ASN A 233 -2.87 12.94 2.56
N SER A 234 -3.12 12.25 1.44
CA SER A 234 -4.40 12.26 0.74
C SER A 234 -5.08 10.91 0.91
N LEU A 235 -6.40 10.90 0.89
CA LEU A 235 -7.23 9.70 0.93
C LEU A 235 -8.11 9.69 -0.31
N ASN A 236 -8.20 8.56 -0.99
CA ASN A 236 -8.95 8.39 -2.23
C ASN A 236 -10.13 7.43 -2.02
N ARG A 237 -11.28 7.74 -2.64
CA ARG A 237 -12.43 6.82 -2.75
C ARG A 237 -13.17 7.04 -4.05
N TRP A 238 -13.67 5.95 -4.59
CA TRP A 238 -14.58 5.95 -5.73
C TRP A 238 -16.01 5.79 -5.23
N VAL A 239 -16.91 6.53 -5.87
CA VAL A 239 -18.36 6.41 -5.67
C VAL A 239 -18.96 6.05 -7.02
N ILE A 240 -19.51 4.84 -7.11
CA ILE A 240 -20.14 4.31 -8.33
C ILE A 240 -21.62 4.22 -8.05
N LEU A 241 -22.43 4.86 -8.88
CA LEU A 241 -23.89 4.79 -8.80
C LEU A 241 -24.36 3.63 -9.66
N GLU A 242 -24.94 2.63 -9.02
CA GLU A 242 -25.65 1.57 -9.74
C GLU A 242 -26.84 2.16 -10.51
N LYS A 243 -27.04 1.70 -11.74
CA LYS A 243 -28.14 2.13 -12.59
C LYS A 243 -29.45 1.49 -12.17
#